data_3a4aaf85d9981d8dac9ad09785bb05b6
#
_entry.id   3a4aaf85d9981d8dac9ad09785bb05b6
#
_cell.length_a   1.000
_cell.length_b   1.000
_cell.length_c   1.000
_cell.angle_alpha   90.00
_cell.angle_beta   90.00
_cell.angle_gamma   90.00
#
_symmetry.space_group_name_H-M   'P 1'
#
loop_
_entity.id
_entity.type
_entity.pdbx_description
1 polymer ?
#
loop_
_entity_poly.entity_id
_entity_poly.type
_entity_poly.pdbx_seq_one_letter_code
_entity_poly.pdbx_strand_id
1 'polypeptide(L)'
;MAGIYIHIPFCKRRCIYCDFFSTTQSEKKSAYIHALCQELDMRKDYLEGEDIETIYLGGGTPSQLTQKELEEIFSSLYNIYKVKENAEITLEANPDDLTPEYIHMLRTLPINRISMGIQTFQEETLKLLHRRHTAQQAIEAVKHCREAGFQNISIDLMYGLPGETLETWKEDLQQAIALHPEHISAYHLIYEEGTALWKLREQNQVEEADEDLSVTLFKTLIEELTHAGYEHYEISNFCLPGLHSRHNSSYWTGKKYLGCGPSAHSFNGTSRQWNVASLDKYIQSIQQGELDYEIEELDIYTRYNDFVITTIRTHWGMSLSHLRSIYGENLYQYCLRMAKPHLEQGVLEIKEDTLKLTKEGIFISDGIISDLLFV
;
A
#
# COMPACT_ATOMS: atom_id res chain seq x y z
N MET A 1 6.09 4.96 18.34
CA MET A 1 6.65 5.20 16.99
C MET A 1 5.54 5.02 15.98
N ALA A 2 5.26 6.06 15.18
CA ALA A 2 4.07 6.13 14.37
C ALA A 2 4.35 6.52 12.91
N GLY A 3 3.34 6.36 12.04
CA GLY A 3 3.37 6.80 10.65
C GLY A 3 2.36 7.90 10.36
N ILE A 4 2.59 8.69 9.32
CA ILE A 4 1.60 9.63 8.77
C ILE A 4 1.36 9.27 7.30
N TYR A 5 0.09 9.08 6.95
CA TYR A 5 -0.38 8.90 5.58
C TYR A 5 -1.09 10.16 5.10
N ILE A 6 -0.70 10.66 3.96
CA ILE A 6 -1.32 11.82 3.31
C ILE A 6 -2.01 11.35 2.04
N HIS A 7 -3.32 11.46 2.01
CA HIS A 7 -4.11 11.06 0.85
C HIS A 7 -4.24 12.22 -0.15
N ILE A 8 -3.54 12.15 -1.26
CA ILE A 8 -3.62 13.13 -2.36
C ILE A 8 -4.64 12.66 -3.39
N PRO A 9 -5.87 13.20 -3.43
CA PRO A 9 -6.93 12.63 -4.24
C PRO A 9 -6.87 12.97 -5.73
N PHE A 10 -5.87 13.70 -6.20
CA PHE A 10 -5.85 14.24 -7.57
C PHE A 10 -5.17 13.30 -8.56
N CYS A 11 -5.85 13.06 -9.68
CA CYS A 11 -5.32 12.38 -10.85
C CYS A 11 -5.56 13.22 -12.10
N LYS A 12 -4.62 13.24 -13.05
CA LYS A 12 -4.88 13.80 -14.39
C LYS A 12 -5.94 13.01 -15.13
N ARG A 13 -5.94 11.68 -14.93
CA ARG A 13 -6.87 10.73 -15.53
C ARG A 13 -7.05 9.54 -14.59
N ARG A 14 -8.27 9.04 -14.44
CA ARG A 14 -8.53 7.82 -13.67
C ARG A 14 -8.28 6.58 -14.53
N CYS A 15 -7.57 5.61 -13.96
CA CYS A 15 -7.43 4.28 -14.54
C CYS A 15 -8.75 3.53 -14.42
N ILE A 16 -9.04 2.62 -15.37
CA ILE A 16 -10.34 1.95 -15.42
C ILE A 16 -10.56 0.94 -14.29
N TYR A 17 -9.51 0.45 -13.67
CA TYR A 17 -9.53 -0.54 -12.58
C TYR A 17 -9.54 0.08 -11.18
N CYS A 18 -9.22 1.39 -11.06
CA CYS A 18 -8.94 2.01 -9.78
C CYS A 18 -10.22 2.34 -9.00
N ASP A 19 -10.35 1.83 -7.79
CA ASP A 19 -11.41 2.07 -6.81
C ASP A 19 -11.03 3.11 -5.75
N PHE A 20 -9.74 3.49 -5.65
CA PHE A 20 -9.30 4.50 -4.70
C PHE A 20 -10.05 5.82 -4.88
N PHE A 21 -10.34 6.46 -3.74
CA PHE A 21 -10.94 7.80 -3.77
C PHE A 21 -10.02 8.77 -4.51
N SER A 22 -10.44 9.22 -5.68
CA SER A 22 -9.68 10.13 -6.54
C SER A 22 -10.58 11.01 -7.39
N THR A 23 -10.05 12.15 -7.80
CA THR A 23 -10.76 13.14 -8.63
C THR A 23 -9.85 13.76 -9.68
N THR A 24 -10.43 14.27 -10.74
CA THR A 24 -9.75 15.06 -11.78
C THR A 24 -9.93 16.58 -11.60
N GLN A 25 -10.55 17.03 -10.51
CA GLN A 25 -10.88 18.44 -10.21
C GLN A 25 -9.64 19.19 -9.70
N SER A 26 -8.63 19.38 -10.54
CA SER A 26 -7.35 20.00 -10.18
C SER A 26 -7.48 21.46 -9.72
N GLU A 27 -8.54 22.16 -10.07
CA GLU A 27 -8.85 23.51 -9.62
C GLU A 27 -9.07 23.62 -8.10
N LYS A 28 -9.39 22.51 -7.44
CA LYS A 28 -9.59 22.44 -5.99
C LYS A 28 -8.30 22.19 -5.21
N LYS A 29 -7.15 21.94 -5.87
CA LYS A 29 -5.90 21.57 -5.19
C LYS A 29 -5.48 22.59 -4.12
N SER A 30 -5.48 23.88 -4.43
CA SER A 30 -5.06 24.90 -3.48
C SER A 30 -5.94 24.91 -2.22
N ALA A 31 -7.26 24.82 -2.36
CA ALA A 31 -8.19 24.76 -1.23
C ALA A 31 -7.99 23.47 -0.41
N TYR A 32 -7.73 22.36 -1.09
CA TYR A 32 -7.41 21.07 -0.46
C TYR A 32 -6.10 21.12 0.34
N ILE A 33 -5.00 21.64 -0.22
CA ILE A 33 -3.71 21.74 0.48
C ILE A 33 -3.86 22.58 1.76
N HIS A 34 -4.56 23.70 1.67
CA HIS A 34 -4.84 24.53 2.85
C HIS A 34 -5.64 23.75 3.90
N ALA A 35 -6.72 23.05 3.51
CA ALA A 35 -7.50 22.22 4.42
C ALA A 35 -6.65 21.08 5.02
N LEU A 36 -5.80 20.42 4.23
CA LEU A 36 -4.89 19.37 4.70
C LEU A 36 -3.93 19.89 5.79
N CYS A 37 -3.33 21.07 5.58
CA CYS A 37 -2.44 21.67 6.58
C CYS A 37 -3.20 22.03 7.86
N GLN A 38 -4.45 22.47 7.76
CA GLN A 38 -5.33 22.70 8.93
C GLN A 38 -5.67 21.39 9.63
N GLU A 39 -6.02 20.32 8.91
CA GLU A 39 -6.28 19.00 9.50
C GLU A 39 -5.07 18.48 10.28
N LEU A 40 -3.85 18.62 9.74
CA LEU A 40 -2.63 18.23 10.43
C LEU A 40 -2.50 18.93 11.79
N ASP A 41 -2.80 20.23 11.90
CA ASP A 41 -2.78 20.96 13.17
C ASP A 41 -3.92 20.52 14.10
N MET A 42 -5.13 20.33 13.59
CA MET A 42 -6.28 19.85 14.37
C MET A 42 -6.05 18.46 14.98
N ARG A 43 -5.25 17.61 14.30
CA ARG A 43 -4.94 16.24 14.74
C ARG A 43 -3.57 16.07 15.40
N LYS A 44 -2.89 17.14 15.77
CA LYS A 44 -1.54 17.11 16.36
C LYS A 44 -1.38 16.20 17.58
N ASP A 45 -2.43 16.04 18.37
CA ASP A 45 -2.42 15.20 19.58
C ASP A 45 -2.88 13.75 19.32
N TYR A 46 -3.30 13.40 18.09
CA TYR A 46 -3.84 12.06 17.76
C TYR A 46 -2.84 10.93 18.01
N LEU A 47 -1.57 11.17 17.76
CA LEU A 47 -0.48 10.20 17.96
C LEU A 47 0.21 10.36 19.34
N GLU A 48 -0.37 11.12 20.28
CA GLU A 48 0.10 11.24 21.66
C GLU A 48 1.57 11.67 21.79
N GLY A 49 2.06 12.47 20.84
CA GLY A 49 3.45 12.95 20.82
C GLY A 49 4.49 11.90 20.41
N GLU A 50 4.08 10.78 19.83
CA GLU A 50 5.01 9.79 19.31
C GLU A 50 5.90 10.34 18.21
N ASP A 51 7.16 9.88 18.14
CA ASP A 51 8.09 10.20 17.05
C ASP A 51 7.58 9.57 15.73
N ILE A 52 7.62 10.33 14.64
CA ILE A 52 7.21 9.88 13.31
C ILE A 52 8.37 9.18 12.61
N GLU A 53 8.17 7.91 12.27
CA GLU A 53 9.15 7.07 11.56
C GLU A 53 8.90 7.00 10.06
N THR A 54 7.67 7.24 9.63
CA THR A 54 7.30 7.18 8.21
C THR A 54 6.30 8.26 7.84
N ILE A 55 6.48 8.85 6.66
CA ILE A 55 5.50 9.71 6.00
C ILE A 55 5.25 9.13 4.61
N TYR A 56 4.00 8.94 4.24
CA TYR A 56 3.62 8.36 2.97
C TYR A 56 2.59 9.24 2.26
N LEU A 57 2.97 9.80 1.13
CA LEU A 57 2.06 10.54 0.26
C LEU A 57 1.56 9.57 -0.82
N GLY A 58 0.26 9.25 -0.78
CA GLY A 58 -0.36 8.27 -1.66
C GLY A 58 -1.78 8.65 -2.08
N GLY A 59 -2.50 7.70 -2.65
CA GLY A 59 -3.92 7.77 -2.99
C GLY A 59 -4.23 7.94 -4.47
N GLY A 60 -4.47 9.14 -4.96
CA GLY A 60 -4.65 9.42 -6.38
C GLY A 60 -3.30 9.45 -7.11
N THR A 61 -2.67 10.62 -7.18
CA THR A 61 -1.35 10.76 -7.81
C THR A 61 -0.58 11.90 -7.15
N PRO A 62 0.19 11.65 -6.09
CA PRO A 62 0.98 12.69 -5.41
C PRO A 62 1.98 13.41 -6.30
N SER A 63 2.50 12.76 -7.35
CA SER A 63 3.38 13.39 -8.35
C SER A 63 2.68 14.47 -9.20
N GLN A 64 1.40 14.74 -8.97
CA GLN A 64 0.70 15.89 -9.55
C GLN A 64 0.87 17.19 -8.74
N LEU A 65 1.51 17.11 -7.57
CA LEU A 65 1.77 18.28 -6.74
C LEU A 65 2.98 19.06 -7.25
N THR A 66 2.86 20.38 -7.19
CA THR A 66 3.95 21.30 -7.48
C THR A 66 4.93 21.38 -6.30
N GLN A 67 6.12 21.92 -6.54
CA GLN A 67 7.11 22.17 -5.48
C GLN A 67 6.49 22.95 -4.31
N LYS A 68 5.79 24.04 -4.60
CA LYS A 68 5.17 24.89 -3.57
C LYS A 68 4.17 24.14 -2.73
N GLU A 69 3.31 23.30 -3.33
CA GLU A 69 2.33 22.49 -2.63
C GLU A 69 3.00 21.44 -1.71
N LEU A 70 4.06 20.80 -2.19
CA LEU A 70 4.86 19.85 -1.38
C LEU A 70 5.58 20.55 -0.23
N GLU A 71 6.21 21.71 -0.48
CA GLU A 71 6.86 22.52 0.55
C GLU A 71 5.88 22.96 1.64
N GLU A 72 4.63 23.33 1.29
CA GLU A 72 3.59 23.71 2.24
C GLU A 72 3.21 22.51 3.14
N ILE A 73 3.01 21.32 2.55
CA ILE A 73 2.71 20.09 3.31
C ILE A 73 3.86 19.74 4.25
N PHE A 74 5.10 19.68 3.74
CA PHE A 74 6.25 19.32 4.57
C PHE A 74 6.54 20.35 5.66
N SER A 75 6.38 21.65 5.38
CA SER A 75 6.50 22.69 6.39
C SER A 75 5.51 22.47 7.52
N SER A 76 4.24 22.18 7.22
CA SER A 76 3.23 21.86 8.23
C SER A 76 3.60 20.63 9.05
N LEU A 77 3.99 19.53 8.38
CA LEU A 77 4.39 18.29 9.05
C LEU A 77 5.54 18.47 10.01
N TYR A 78 6.62 19.13 9.59
CA TYR A 78 7.81 19.34 10.44
C TYR A 78 7.62 20.36 11.54
N ASN A 79 6.67 21.30 11.39
CA ASN A 79 6.33 22.25 12.45
C ASN A 79 5.46 21.62 13.54
N ILE A 80 4.65 20.63 13.19
CA ILE A 80 3.64 20.05 14.09
C ILE A 80 4.17 18.76 14.74
N TYR A 81 4.82 17.89 13.96
CA TYR A 81 5.21 16.56 14.38
C TYR A 81 6.73 16.40 14.51
N LYS A 82 7.14 15.56 15.43
CA LYS A 82 8.55 15.21 15.62
C LYS A 82 8.95 14.10 14.64
N VAL A 83 9.35 14.49 13.44
CA VAL A 83 9.81 13.57 12.40
C VAL A 83 11.27 13.18 12.65
N LYS A 84 11.58 11.88 12.68
CA LYS A 84 12.94 11.37 12.86
C LYS A 84 13.82 11.71 11.66
N GLU A 85 15.12 11.95 11.88
CA GLU A 85 16.07 12.21 10.79
C GLU A 85 16.14 11.07 9.76
N ASN A 86 15.98 9.84 10.21
CA ASN A 86 15.98 8.64 9.35
C ASN A 86 14.56 8.15 9.00
N ALA A 87 13.57 9.03 9.06
CA ALA A 87 12.20 8.69 8.64
C ALA A 87 12.19 8.26 7.16
N GLU A 88 11.39 7.23 6.87
CA GLU A 88 11.06 6.88 5.48
C GLU A 88 9.98 7.83 4.98
N ILE A 89 10.30 8.58 3.93
CA ILE A 89 9.38 9.54 3.33
C ILE A 89 9.14 9.14 1.88
N THR A 90 7.96 8.55 1.65
CA THR A 90 7.57 8.00 0.35
C THR A 90 6.65 8.95 -0.40
N LEU A 91 6.88 9.08 -1.71
CA LEU A 91 5.96 9.70 -2.65
C LEU A 91 5.56 8.70 -3.73
N GLU A 92 4.26 8.48 -3.89
CA GLU A 92 3.74 7.75 -5.05
C GLU A 92 3.79 8.60 -6.31
N ALA A 93 4.16 7.99 -7.41
CA ALA A 93 4.33 8.68 -8.68
C ALA A 93 3.86 7.85 -9.88
N ASN A 94 3.32 8.53 -10.89
CA ASN A 94 3.20 7.95 -12.22
C ASN A 94 4.52 8.16 -12.99
N PRO A 95 4.95 7.18 -13.81
CA PRO A 95 6.18 7.29 -14.57
C PRO A 95 6.28 8.55 -15.44
N ASP A 96 5.19 8.95 -16.11
CA ASP A 96 5.16 10.12 -17.00
C ASP A 96 5.21 11.49 -16.26
N ASP A 97 5.07 11.51 -14.96
CA ASP A 97 5.26 12.71 -14.14
C ASP A 97 6.74 12.88 -13.69
N LEU A 98 7.52 11.79 -13.72
CA LEU A 98 8.90 11.75 -13.26
C LEU A 98 9.88 12.22 -14.36
N THR A 99 9.72 13.50 -14.81
CA THR A 99 10.70 14.14 -15.68
C THR A 99 11.98 14.45 -14.90
N PRO A 100 13.14 14.60 -15.58
CA PRO A 100 14.39 14.98 -14.92
C PRO A 100 14.25 16.24 -14.04
N GLU A 101 13.50 17.25 -14.50
CA GLU A 101 13.26 18.49 -13.76
C GLU A 101 12.44 18.24 -12.50
N TYR A 102 11.37 17.43 -12.60
CA TYR A 102 10.52 17.09 -11.46
C TYR A 102 11.30 16.26 -10.42
N ILE A 103 12.07 15.28 -10.88
CA ILE A 103 12.91 14.46 -10.00
C ILE A 103 13.97 15.32 -9.30
N HIS A 104 14.61 16.26 -10.01
CA HIS A 104 15.56 17.18 -9.40
C HIS A 104 14.89 18.04 -8.32
N MET A 105 13.69 18.52 -8.57
CA MET A 105 12.90 19.24 -7.57
C MET A 105 12.59 18.35 -6.34
N LEU A 106 12.17 17.09 -6.54
CA LEU A 106 11.91 16.17 -5.43
C LEU A 106 13.15 15.96 -4.54
N ARG A 107 14.36 16.00 -5.10
CA ARG A 107 15.62 15.91 -4.34
C ARG A 107 15.90 17.11 -3.42
N THR A 108 15.23 18.24 -3.62
CA THR A 108 15.29 19.40 -2.70
C THR A 108 14.38 19.26 -1.49
N LEU A 109 13.49 18.25 -1.50
CA LEU A 109 12.52 17.95 -0.46
C LEU A 109 12.99 16.74 0.37
N PRO A 110 12.42 16.48 1.56
CA PRO A 110 12.83 15.37 2.42
C PRO A 110 12.43 13.99 1.91
N ILE A 111 11.96 13.88 0.66
CA ILE A 111 11.53 12.62 0.05
C ILE A 111 12.75 11.74 -0.21
N ASN A 112 12.74 10.51 0.31
CA ASN A 112 13.84 9.56 0.19
C ASN A 112 13.44 8.20 -0.40
N ARG A 113 12.13 7.99 -0.67
CA ARG A 113 11.60 6.81 -1.34
C ARG A 113 10.58 7.22 -2.40
N ILE A 114 10.68 6.63 -3.60
CA ILE A 114 9.68 6.77 -4.68
C ILE A 114 8.96 5.45 -4.85
N SER A 115 7.61 5.46 -4.89
CA SER A 115 6.81 4.30 -5.29
C SER A 115 6.18 4.60 -6.64
N MET A 116 6.52 3.80 -7.65
CA MET A 116 6.19 4.08 -9.04
C MET A 116 5.18 3.08 -9.59
N GLY A 117 3.97 3.54 -9.89
CA GLY A 117 2.92 2.70 -10.47
C GLY A 117 3.17 2.40 -11.94
N ILE A 118 3.93 1.33 -12.24
CA ILE A 118 4.22 0.87 -13.60
C ILE A 118 3.08 0.00 -14.12
N GLN A 119 2.63 -0.94 -13.32
CA GLN A 119 1.58 -1.95 -13.52
C GLN A 119 2.00 -3.07 -14.48
N THR A 120 2.46 -2.77 -15.70
CA THR A 120 2.93 -3.72 -16.71
C THR A 120 3.84 -2.98 -17.70
N PHE A 121 4.64 -3.71 -18.46
CA PHE A 121 5.41 -3.19 -19.58
C PHE A 121 4.77 -3.54 -20.95
N GLN A 122 3.57 -4.11 -20.95
CA GLN A 122 2.83 -4.44 -22.17
C GLN A 122 2.04 -3.21 -22.66
N GLU A 123 2.44 -2.62 -23.79
CA GLU A 123 1.87 -1.37 -24.31
C GLU A 123 0.36 -1.42 -24.53
N GLU A 124 -0.18 -2.54 -25.07
CA GLU A 124 -1.61 -2.67 -25.34
C GLU A 124 -2.41 -2.74 -24.02
N THR A 125 -1.86 -3.41 -23.02
CA THR A 125 -2.46 -3.49 -21.68
C THR A 125 -2.44 -2.13 -20.98
N LEU A 126 -1.34 -1.37 -21.07
CA LEU A 126 -1.28 0.00 -20.55
C LEU A 126 -2.36 0.89 -21.17
N LYS A 127 -2.58 0.79 -22.48
CA LYS A 127 -3.66 1.51 -23.19
C LYS A 127 -5.04 1.09 -22.70
N LEU A 128 -5.28 -0.21 -22.59
CA LEU A 128 -6.55 -0.78 -22.08
C LEU A 128 -6.85 -0.26 -20.67
N LEU A 129 -5.85 -0.26 -19.77
CA LEU A 129 -5.97 0.22 -18.39
C LEU A 129 -6.09 1.73 -18.28
N HIS A 130 -6.03 2.46 -19.40
CA HIS A 130 -5.99 3.92 -19.45
C HIS A 130 -4.77 4.54 -18.72
N ARG A 131 -3.64 3.82 -18.71
CA ARG A 131 -2.38 4.39 -18.21
C ARG A 131 -1.91 5.50 -19.16
N ARG A 132 -1.24 6.52 -18.60
CA ARG A 132 -0.77 7.68 -19.36
C ARG A 132 0.64 7.49 -19.91
N HIS A 133 1.44 6.66 -19.25
CA HIS A 133 2.82 6.36 -19.63
C HIS A 133 2.90 5.16 -20.58
N THR A 134 4.01 5.07 -21.29
CA THR A 134 4.45 3.92 -22.06
C THR A 134 5.46 3.09 -21.26
N ALA A 135 5.70 1.85 -21.67
CA ALA A 135 6.73 0.99 -21.07
C ALA A 135 8.11 1.68 -21.07
N GLN A 136 8.47 2.33 -22.20
CA GLN A 136 9.73 3.06 -22.30
C GLN A 136 9.82 4.21 -21.29
N GLN A 137 8.77 4.97 -21.09
CA GLN A 137 8.72 6.05 -20.09
C GLN A 137 8.89 5.50 -18.66
N ALA A 138 8.32 4.33 -18.34
CA ALA A 138 8.51 3.69 -17.05
C ALA A 138 9.98 3.30 -16.82
N ILE A 139 10.62 2.71 -17.80
CA ILE A 139 12.04 2.35 -17.75
C ILE A 139 12.93 3.61 -17.57
N GLU A 140 12.65 4.66 -18.32
CA GLU A 140 13.40 5.93 -18.24
C GLU A 140 13.20 6.61 -16.88
N ALA A 141 11.98 6.62 -16.35
CA ALA A 141 11.69 7.20 -15.05
C ALA A 141 12.48 6.54 -13.91
N VAL A 142 12.60 5.19 -13.90
CA VAL A 142 13.43 4.49 -12.91
C VAL A 142 14.90 4.89 -13.06
N LYS A 143 15.43 4.94 -14.29
CA LYS A 143 16.81 5.36 -14.56
C LYS A 143 17.07 6.80 -14.10
N HIS A 144 16.19 7.73 -14.44
CA HIS A 144 16.32 9.13 -14.04
C HIS A 144 16.26 9.31 -12.51
N CYS A 145 15.40 8.57 -11.82
CA CYS A 145 15.39 8.57 -10.36
C CYS A 145 16.73 8.07 -9.79
N ARG A 146 17.28 7.01 -10.38
CA ARG A 146 18.57 6.45 -9.96
C ARG A 146 19.72 7.43 -10.20
N GLU A 147 19.79 8.05 -11.38
CA GLU A 147 20.78 9.07 -11.74
C GLU A 147 20.72 10.29 -10.84
N ALA A 148 19.52 10.70 -10.42
CA ALA A 148 19.31 11.77 -9.46
C ALA A 148 19.67 11.39 -8.01
N GLY A 149 20.03 10.13 -7.75
CA GLY A 149 20.52 9.65 -6.45
C GLY A 149 19.43 9.10 -5.51
N PHE A 150 18.23 8.76 -6.01
CA PHE A 150 17.29 7.98 -5.23
C PHE A 150 17.81 6.53 -5.08
N GLN A 151 17.95 6.09 -3.82
CA GLN A 151 18.49 4.77 -3.43
C GLN A 151 17.39 3.81 -2.95
N ASN A 152 16.14 4.25 -2.90
CA ASN A 152 15.00 3.45 -2.49
C ASN A 152 13.86 3.70 -3.47
N ILE A 153 13.79 2.84 -4.49
CA ILE A 153 12.78 2.89 -5.55
C ILE A 153 11.93 1.64 -5.44
N SER A 154 10.62 1.85 -5.30
CA SER A 154 9.61 0.81 -5.41
C SER A 154 8.94 0.89 -6.77
N ILE A 155 8.64 -0.25 -7.35
CA ILE A 155 7.79 -0.32 -8.52
C ILE A 155 6.58 -1.19 -8.21
N ASP A 156 5.41 -0.79 -8.72
CA ASP A 156 4.18 -1.53 -8.54
C ASP A 156 3.81 -2.21 -9.86
N LEU A 157 3.60 -3.51 -9.81
CA LEU A 157 3.15 -4.36 -10.92
C LEU A 157 1.75 -4.90 -10.62
N MET A 158 1.05 -5.29 -11.67
CA MET A 158 -0.23 -5.99 -11.57
C MET A 158 -0.19 -7.23 -12.44
N TYR A 159 -0.77 -8.32 -11.96
CA TYR A 159 -0.95 -9.57 -12.70
C TYR A 159 -2.41 -10.02 -12.66
N GLY A 160 -2.77 -11.00 -13.51
CA GLY A 160 -4.17 -11.34 -13.77
C GLY A 160 -4.87 -10.29 -14.64
N LEU A 161 -4.10 -9.56 -15.45
CA LEU A 161 -4.59 -8.53 -16.35
C LEU A 161 -5.37 -9.13 -17.53
N PRO A 162 -6.37 -8.42 -18.10
CA PRO A 162 -7.12 -8.94 -19.25
C PRO A 162 -6.20 -9.33 -20.41
N GLY A 163 -6.32 -10.60 -20.84
CA GLY A 163 -5.52 -11.15 -21.93
C GLY A 163 -4.06 -11.48 -21.58
N GLU A 164 -3.68 -11.37 -20.30
CA GLU A 164 -2.34 -11.75 -19.86
C GLU A 164 -2.10 -13.24 -19.99
N THR A 165 -0.88 -13.60 -20.40
CA THR A 165 -0.40 -14.97 -20.46
C THR A 165 0.80 -15.15 -19.53
N LEU A 166 1.17 -16.39 -19.25
CA LEU A 166 2.37 -16.68 -18.47
C LEU A 166 3.64 -16.11 -19.13
N GLU A 167 3.69 -16.07 -20.45
CA GLU A 167 4.82 -15.53 -21.22
C GLU A 167 4.94 -14.03 -21.02
N THR A 168 3.84 -13.28 -21.20
CA THR A 168 3.84 -11.81 -21.03
C THR A 168 4.13 -11.42 -19.58
N TRP A 169 3.63 -12.18 -18.61
CA TRP A 169 3.97 -11.97 -17.19
C TRP A 169 5.46 -12.19 -16.90
N LYS A 170 6.06 -13.23 -17.47
CA LYS A 170 7.50 -13.45 -17.33
C LYS A 170 8.33 -12.32 -17.95
N GLU A 171 7.91 -11.80 -19.11
CA GLU A 171 8.56 -10.64 -19.72
C GLU A 171 8.49 -9.42 -18.79
N ASP A 172 7.34 -9.14 -18.16
CA ASP A 172 7.17 -8.05 -17.20
C ASP A 172 8.08 -8.23 -15.98
N LEU A 173 8.15 -9.45 -15.42
CA LEU A 173 9.03 -9.74 -14.28
C LEU A 173 10.53 -9.59 -14.65
N GLN A 174 10.95 -10.08 -15.83
CA GLN A 174 12.33 -9.93 -16.29
C GLN A 174 12.68 -8.45 -16.49
N GLN A 175 11.78 -7.66 -17.05
CA GLN A 175 12.00 -6.22 -17.20
C GLN A 175 12.07 -5.52 -15.85
N ALA A 176 11.20 -5.88 -14.89
CA ALA A 176 11.21 -5.35 -13.54
C ALA A 176 12.54 -5.67 -12.82
N ILE A 177 12.98 -6.93 -12.87
CA ILE A 177 14.24 -7.39 -12.28
C ILE A 177 15.43 -6.65 -12.92
N ALA A 178 15.43 -6.45 -14.24
CA ALA A 178 16.51 -5.75 -14.95
C ALA A 178 16.64 -4.27 -14.53
N LEU A 179 15.60 -3.65 -14.01
CA LEU A 179 15.62 -2.28 -13.46
C LEU A 179 16.23 -2.21 -12.06
N HIS A 180 16.44 -3.35 -11.39
CA HIS A 180 17.01 -3.45 -10.05
C HIS A 180 16.36 -2.49 -9.02
N PRO A 181 15.03 -2.45 -8.88
CA PRO A 181 14.40 -1.66 -7.81
C PRO A 181 14.70 -2.30 -6.45
N GLU A 182 14.69 -1.51 -5.40
CA GLU A 182 14.85 -1.99 -4.02
C GLU A 182 13.61 -2.74 -3.52
N HIS A 183 12.45 -2.45 -4.13
CA HIS A 183 11.18 -3.00 -3.70
C HIS A 183 10.25 -3.20 -4.90
N ILE A 184 9.47 -4.27 -4.88
CA ILE A 184 8.44 -4.57 -5.90
C ILE A 184 7.16 -4.91 -5.16
N SER A 185 6.09 -4.16 -5.44
CA SER A 185 4.73 -4.54 -5.10
C SER A 185 4.10 -5.21 -6.33
N ALA A 186 3.47 -6.37 -6.16
CA ALA A 186 2.79 -7.04 -7.25
C ALA A 186 1.40 -7.50 -6.79
N TYR A 187 0.36 -6.89 -7.35
CA TYR A 187 -1.02 -7.10 -6.96
C TYR A 187 -1.77 -7.90 -8.01
N HIS A 188 -2.55 -8.89 -7.56
CA HIS A 188 -3.54 -9.51 -8.44
C HIS A 188 -4.62 -8.49 -8.77
N LEU A 189 -5.01 -8.39 -10.05
CA LEU A 189 -6.10 -7.51 -10.47
C LEU A 189 -7.42 -8.00 -9.89
N ILE A 190 -8.11 -7.13 -9.17
CA ILE A 190 -9.47 -7.37 -8.67
C ILE A 190 -10.44 -6.50 -9.49
N TYR A 191 -11.56 -7.09 -9.89
CA TYR A 191 -12.63 -6.41 -10.64
C TYR A 191 -13.63 -5.81 -9.66
N GLU A 192 -13.27 -4.66 -9.06
CA GLU A 192 -14.08 -3.98 -8.07
C GLU A 192 -15.38 -3.42 -8.67
N GLU A 193 -16.51 -3.71 -8.02
CA GLU A 193 -17.83 -3.25 -8.43
C GLU A 193 -17.86 -1.70 -8.52
N GLY A 194 -18.49 -1.18 -9.57
CA GLY A 194 -18.56 0.26 -9.82
C GLY A 194 -17.41 0.83 -10.66
N THR A 195 -16.29 0.13 -10.82
CA THR A 195 -15.20 0.54 -11.71
C THR A 195 -15.59 0.40 -13.18
N ALA A 196 -14.85 1.10 -14.06
CA ALA A 196 -15.08 0.95 -15.50
C ALA A 196 -14.68 -0.44 -16.00
N LEU A 197 -13.61 -1.03 -15.42
CA LEU A 197 -13.15 -2.37 -15.76
C LEU A 197 -14.18 -3.44 -15.39
N TRP A 198 -14.80 -3.34 -14.22
CA TRP A 198 -15.89 -4.24 -13.81
C TRP A 198 -17.05 -4.19 -14.79
N LYS A 199 -17.43 -2.99 -15.29
CA LYS A 199 -18.48 -2.84 -16.31
C LYS A 199 -18.10 -3.50 -17.66
N LEU A 200 -16.84 -3.40 -18.06
CA LEU A 200 -16.36 -4.08 -19.27
C LEU A 200 -16.43 -5.61 -19.13
N ARG A 201 -16.12 -6.16 -17.95
CA ARG A 201 -16.30 -7.59 -17.66
C ARG A 201 -17.76 -8.01 -17.73
N GLU A 202 -18.68 -7.27 -17.09
CA GLU A 202 -20.12 -7.57 -17.14
C GLU A 202 -20.69 -7.53 -18.57
N GLN A 203 -20.08 -6.77 -19.46
CA GLN A 203 -20.41 -6.69 -20.88
C GLN A 203 -19.68 -7.71 -21.74
N ASN A 204 -18.90 -8.62 -21.15
CA ASN A 204 -18.06 -9.61 -21.84
C ASN A 204 -17.09 -8.96 -22.86
N GLN A 205 -16.59 -7.75 -22.56
CA GLN A 205 -15.60 -7.06 -23.40
C GLN A 205 -14.18 -7.33 -22.92
N VAL A 206 -14.01 -7.77 -21.69
CA VAL A 206 -12.76 -8.30 -21.12
C VAL A 206 -13.06 -9.58 -20.36
N GLU A 207 -12.10 -10.49 -20.33
CA GLU A 207 -12.15 -11.72 -19.55
C GLU A 207 -11.22 -11.60 -18.34
N GLU A 208 -11.68 -12.07 -17.20
CA GLU A 208 -10.89 -12.22 -15.99
C GLU A 208 -10.01 -13.48 -16.12
N ALA A 209 -8.78 -13.42 -15.61
CA ALA A 209 -7.93 -14.59 -15.54
C ALA A 209 -8.61 -15.69 -14.72
N ASP A 210 -8.60 -16.92 -15.20
CA ASP A 210 -9.13 -18.03 -14.42
C ASP A 210 -8.24 -18.33 -13.19
N GLU A 211 -8.77 -19.15 -12.28
CA GLU A 211 -8.10 -19.47 -11.02
C GLU A 211 -6.77 -20.21 -11.26
N ASP A 212 -6.71 -21.15 -12.21
CA ASP A 212 -5.49 -21.91 -12.51
C ASP A 212 -4.39 -21.00 -13.05
N LEU A 213 -4.73 -20.09 -13.96
CA LEU A 213 -3.80 -19.09 -14.46
C LEU A 213 -3.36 -18.16 -13.34
N SER A 214 -4.27 -17.62 -12.52
CA SER A 214 -3.98 -16.73 -11.40
C SER A 214 -2.99 -17.34 -10.42
N VAL A 215 -3.18 -18.61 -10.03
CA VAL A 215 -2.26 -19.37 -9.17
C VAL A 215 -0.91 -19.56 -9.86
N THR A 216 -0.89 -19.85 -11.16
CA THR A 216 0.35 -20.02 -11.94
C THR A 216 1.15 -18.72 -12.02
N LEU A 217 0.48 -17.58 -12.26
CA LEU A 217 1.11 -16.26 -12.30
C LEU A 217 1.71 -15.90 -10.93
N PHE A 218 0.96 -16.13 -9.84
CA PHE A 218 1.45 -15.86 -8.49
C PHE A 218 2.64 -16.75 -8.10
N LYS A 219 2.59 -18.04 -8.45
CA LYS A 219 3.72 -18.95 -8.24
C LYS A 219 4.97 -18.47 -9.00
N THR A 220 4.81 -18.09 -10.26
CA THR A 220 5.89 -17.57 -11.09
C THR A 220 6.48 -16.29 -10.50
N LEU A 221 5.64 -15.37 -10.00
CA LEU A 221 6.07 -14.16 -9.30
C LEU A 221 7.02 -14.48 -8.15
N ILE A 222 6.60 -15.40 -7.26
CA ILE A 222 7.40 -15.79 -6.09
C ILE A 222 8.73 -16.42 -6.54
N GLU A 223 8.68 -17.33 -7.50
CA GLU A 223 9.87 -18.05 -8.00
C GLU A 223 10.88 -17.09 -8.64
N GLU A 224 10.45 -16.26 -9.59
CA GLU A 224 11.32 -15.32 -10.33
C GLU A 224 11.96 -14.28 -9.41
N LEU A 225 11.15 -13.63 -8.51
CA LEU A 225 11.69 -12.61 -7.63
C LEU A 225 12.60 -13.19 -6.54
N THR A 226 12.28 -14.36 -5.98
CA THR A 226 13.17 -14.99 -4.98
C THR A 226 14.46 -15.48 -5.61
N HIS A 227 14.46 -15.99 -6.84
CA HIS A 227 15.68 -16.32 -7.61
C HIS A 227 16.54 -15.08 -7.89
N ALA A 228 15.90 -13.93 -8.13
CA ALA A 228 16.59 -12.66 -8.31
C ALA A 228 17.09 -12.03 -6.99
N GLY A 229 16.89 -12.68 -5.83
CA GLY A 229 17.41 -12.26 -4.53
C GLY A 229 16.48 -11.36 -3.73
N TYR A 230 15.23 -11.22 -4.14
CA TYR A 230 14.21 -10.50 -3.36
C TYR A 230 13.64 -11.39 -2.25
N GLU A 231 13.39 -10.81 -1.09
CA GLU A 231 12.66 -11.41 0.01
C GLU A 231 11.16 -11.17 -0.19
N HIS A 232 10.37 -12.26 -0.20
CA HIS A 232 8.91 -12.21 -0.16
C HIS A 232 8.48 -11.97 1.28
N TYR A 233 8.23 -10.72 1.68
CA TYR A 233 8.03 -10.39 3.09
C TYR A 233 6.55 -10.28 3.51
N GLU A 234 5.62 -10.12 2.56
CA GLU A 234 4.18 -10.28 2.74
C GLU A 234 3.54 -10.61 1.38
N ILE A 235 2.25 -10.93 1.34
CA ILE A 235 1.59 -11.56 0.17
C ILE A 235 1.89 -10.87 -1.15
N SER A 236 1.86 -9.54 -1.19
CA SER A 236 1.99 -8.76 -2.43
C SER A 236 3.33 -8.03 -2.57
N ASN A 237 4.20 -8.09 -1.56
CA ASN A 237 5.40 -7.24 -1.53
C ASN A 237 6.70 -8.02 -1.39
N PHE A 238 7.66 -7.58 -2.20
CA PHE A 238 9.01 -8.14 -2.30
C PHE A 238 10.04 -7.03 -2.16
N CYS A 239 11.17 -7.30 -1.53
CA CYS A 239 12.23 -6.31 -1.41
C CYS A 239 13.62 -6.95 -1.43
N LEU A 240 14.64 -6.20 -1.76
CA LEU A 240 16.01 -6.60 -1.44
C LEU A 240 16.20 -6.66 0.07
N PRO A 241 17.10 -7.51 0.59
CA PRO A 241 17.25 -7.75 2.02
C PRO A 241 17.34 -6.47 2.85
N GLY A 242 16.43 -6.33 3.82
CA GLY A 242 16.35 -5.19 4.73
C GLY A 242 15.72 -3.91 4.15
N LEU A 243 15.20 -3.92 2.91
CA LEU A 243 14.62 -2.76 2.24
C LEU A 243 13.09 -2.84 2.08
N HIS A 244 12.42 -3.55 3.00
CA HIS A 244 10.96 -3.55 3.04
C HIS A 244 10.38 -2.14 3.27
N SER A 245 9.22 -1.84 2.69
CA SER A 245 8.51 -0.59 2.94
C SER A 245 8.17 -0.48 4.42
N ARG A 246 8.78 0.49 5.12
CA ARG A 246 8.56 0.67 6.56
C ARG A 246 7.15 1.15 6.86
N HIS A 247 6.60 1.98 5.97
CA HIS A 247 5.23 2.48 6.12
C HIS A 247 4.21 1.36 5.95
N ASN A 248 4.28 0.58 4.86
CA ASN A 248 3.36 -0.53 4.62
C ASN A 248 3.49 -1.60 5.71
N SER A 249 4.72 -1.91 6.13
CA SER A 249 4.98 -2.87 7.22
C SER A 249 4.40 -2.41 8.56
N SER A 250 4.18 -1.11 8.77
CA SER A 250 3.57 -0.59 10.00
C SER A 250 2.13 -1.06 10.17
N TYR A 251 1.38 -1.21 9.08
CA TYR A 251 0.01 -1.75 9.10
C TYR A 251 -0.02 -3.21 9.58
N TRP A 252 0.96 -4.01 9.17
CA TRP A 252 1.07 -5.42 9.54
C TRP A 252 1.60 -5.64 10.96
N THR A 253 2.27 -4.65 11.53
CA THR A 253 2.85 -4.72 12.87
C THR A 253 2.05 -3.99 13.94
N GLY A 254 0.84 -3.51 13.61
CA GLY A 254 -0.06 -2.84 14.55
C GLY A 254 0.45 -1.51 15.09
N LYS A 255 1.34 -0.82 14.36
CA LYS A 255 1.80 0.52 14.73
C LYS A 255 0.70 1.55 14.51
N LYS A 256 0.67 2.57 15.38
CA LYS A 256 -0.24 3.71 15.21
C LYS A 256 0.09 4.48 13.94
N TYR A 257 -0.93 4.96 13.28
CA TYR A 257 -0.77 5.88 12.15
C TYR A 257 -1.91 6.90 12.08
N LEU A 258 -1.59 8.07 11.59
CA LEU A 258 -2.53 9.14 11.28
C LEU A 258 -2.67 9.27 9.77
N GLY A 259 -3.90 9.13 9.26
CA GLY A 259 -4.23 9.45 7.88
C GLY A 259 -4.91 10.81 7.78
N CYS A 260 -4.42 11.67 6.90
CA CYS A 260 -5.01 12.98 6.60
C CYS A 260 -5.42 13.07 5.13
N GLY A 261 -6.47 13.80 4.86
CA GLY A 261 -7.12 13.91 3.55
C GLY A 261 -8.41 13.08 3.45
N PRO A 262 -9.24 13.32 2.41
CA PRO A 262 -10.51 12.61 2.24
C PRO A 262 -10.27 11.10 2.07
N SER A 263 -11.13 10.28 2.68
CA SER A 263 -11.04 8.80 2.68
C SER A 263 -9.79 8.22 3.39
N ALA A 264 -8.95 9.05 4.02
CA ALA A 264 -7.78 8.56 4.74
C ALA A 264 -8.19 7.86 6.04
N HIS A 265 -7.53 6.73 6.33
CA HIS A 265 -7.74 5.94 7.53
C HIS A 265 -6.67 6.26 8.58
N SER A 266 -7.04 6.16 9.85
CA SER A 266 -6.15 6.32 11.01
C SER A 266 -6.37 5.19 12.01
N PHE A 267 -5.32 4.83 12.75
CA PHE A 267 -5.35 3.81 13.80
C PHE A 267 -4.50 4.25 15.00
N ASN A 268 -5.07 4.19 16.20
CA ASN A 268 -4.39 4.59 17.43
C ASN A 268 -4.10 3.41 18.40
N GLY A 269 -4.38 2.18 17.96
CA GLY A 269 -4.23 0.96 18.77
C GLY A 269 -5.53 0.47 19.40
N THR A 270 -6.55 1.32 19.56
CA THR A 270 -7.84 0.97 20.18
C THR A 270 -9.04 1.34 19.33
N SER A 271 -8.87 2.25 18.38
CA SER A 271 -9.91 2.63 17.42
C SER A 271 -9.35 2.82 16.01
N ARG A 272 -10.22 2.66 15.02
CA ARG A 272 -10.00 3.03 13.63
C ARG A 272 -10.88 4.24 13.30
N GLN A 273 -10.36 5.14 12.49
CA GLN A 273 -11.10 6.28 11.97
C GLN A 273 -10.88 6.37 10.47
N TRP A 274 -11.87 6.87 9.74
CA TRP A 274 -11.71 7.20 8.32
C TRP A 274 -12.46 8.49 7.99
N ASN A 275 -11.78 9.35 7.28
CA ASN A 275 -12.32 10.63 6.85
C ASN A 275 -13.38 10.45 5.77
N VAL A 276 -14.28 11.41 5.66
CA VAL A 276 -15.32 11.44 4.62
C VAL A 276 -14.73 11.26 3.22
N ALA A 277 -15.33 10.35 2.43
CA ALA A 277 -14.93 10.09 1.04
C ALA A 277 -15.55 11.11 0.06
N SER A 278 -15.33 12.40 0.34
CA SER A 278 -15.83 13.52 -0.49
C SER A 278 -14.91 14.72 -0.35
N LEU A 279 -14.29 15.15 -1.45
CA LEU A 279 -13.38 16.29 -1.44
C LEU A 279 -14.06 17.58 -0.99
N ASP A 280 -15.30 17.83 -1.45
CA ASP A 280 -16.04 19.06 -1.11
C ASP A 280 -16.43 19.09 0.36
N LYS A 281 -16.99 18.01 0.89
CA LYS A 281 -17.33 17.92 2.31
C LYS A 281 -16.10 18.05 3.19
N TYR A 282 -15.01 17.37 2.83
CA TYR A 282 -13.74 17.45 3.53
C TYR A 282 -13.21 18.88 3.63
N ILE A 283 -13.14 19.60 2.49
CA ILE A 283 -12.67 20.99 2.49
C ILE A 283 -13.61 21.87 3.32
N GLN A 284 -14.92 21.71 3.17
CA GLN A 284 -15.91 22.51 3.87
C GLN A 284 -15.87 22.31 5.39
N SER A 285 -15.82 21.07 5.86
CA SER A 285 -15.79 20.76 7.30
C SER A 285 -14.53 21.33 7.96
N ILE A 286 -13.36 21.13 7.34
CA ILE A 286 -12.10 21.66 7.86
C ILE A 286 -12.11 23.19 7.91
N GLN A 287 -12.66 23.88 6.89
CA GLN A 287 -12.81 25.34 6.91
C GLN A 287 -13.73 25.85 8.04
N GLN A 288 -14.64 25.02 8.51
CA GLN A 288 -15.53 25.31 9.65
C GLN A 288 -14.86 24.95 11.00
N GLY A 289 -13.65 24.41 10.99
CA GLY A 289 -12.94 23.93 12.18
C GLY A 289 -13.45 22.59 12.70
N GLU A 290 -14.09 21.79 11.82
CA GLU A 290 -14.66 20.50 12.16
C GLU A 290 -13.96 19.37 11.38
N LEU A 291 -13.88 18.19 12.00
CA LEU A 291 -13.41 16.95 11.38
C LEU A 291 -14.63 16.08 11.01
N ASP A 292 -14.82 15.79 9.73
CA ASP A 292 -15.88 14.89 9.24
C ASP A 292 -15.31 13.48 9.02
N TYR A 293 -15.48 12.62 10.02
CA TYR A 293 -14.96 11.25 10.03
C TYR A 293 -15.91 10.28 10.71
N GLU A 294 -15.76 9.01 10.41
CA GLU A 294 -16.35 7.91 11.15
C GLU A 294 -15.30 7.27 12.06
N ILE A 295 -15.75 6.65 13.16
CA ILE A 295 -14.90 5.97 14.14
C ILE A 295 -15.49 4.59 14.49
N GLU A 296 -14.61 3.61 14.61
CA GLU A 296 -14.90 2.28 15.12
C GLU A 296 -14.01 2.01 16.33
N GLU A 297 -14.65 1.81 17.49
CA GLU A 297 -13.98 1.34 18.70
C GLU A 297 -13.76 -0.18 18.61
N LEU A 298 -12.51 -0.60 18.81
CA LEU A 298 -12.13 -1.99 18.62
C LEU A 298 -12.18 -2.75 19.96
N ASP A 299 -13.12 -3.67 20.10
CA ASP A 299 -13.12 -4.58 21.23
C ASP A 299 -11.98 -5.61 21.16
N ILE A 300 -11.85 -6.45 22.18
CA ILE A 300 -10.76 -7.42 22.27
C ILE A 300 -10.81 -8.46 21.14
N TYR A 301 -12.02 -8.83 20.68
CA TYR A 301 -12.20 -9.84 19.64
C TYR A 301 -11.87 -9.27 18.26
N THR A 302 -12.32 -8.05 17.99
CA THR A 302 -11.96 -7.31 16.77
C THR A 302 -10.45 -7.12 16.67
N ARG A 303 -9.79 -6.68 17.76
CA ARG A 303 -8.32 -6.55 17.80
C ARG A 303 -7.59 -7.87 17.64
N TYR A 304 -8.13 -8.96 18.19
CA TYR A 304 -7.58 -10.29 17.96
C TYR A 304 -7.68 -10.68 16.49
N ASN A 305 -8.84 -10.48 15.87
CA ASN A 305 -9.04 -10.76 14.45
C ASN A 305 -8.09 -9.92 13.56
N ASP A 306 -7.97 -8.64 13.84
CA ASP A 306 -7.00 -7.76 13.15
C ASP A 306 -5.56 -8.27 13.31
N PHE A 307 -5.18 -8.68 14.52
CA PHE A 307 -3.85 -9.23 14.77
C PHE A 307 -3.59 -10.52 13.97
N VAL A 308 -4.56 -11.42 13.89
CA VAL A 308 -4.48 -12.62 13.03
C VAL A 308 -4.33 -12.23 11.56
N ILE A 309 -5.24 -11.40 11.04
CA ILE A 309 -5.25 -10.97 9.63
C ILE A 309 -3.91 -10.33 9.25
N THR A 310 -3.38 -9.46 10.08
CA THR A 310 -2.17 -8.69 9.75
C THR A 310 -0.90 -9.50 9.88
N THR A 311 -0.75 -10.34 10.92
CA THR A 311 0.51 -11.03 11.19
C THR A 311 0.73 -12.26 10.35
N ILE A 312 -0.30 -13.09 10.12
CA ILE A 312 -0.20 -14.35 9.37
C ILE A 312 0.20 -14.12 7.90
N ARG A 313 -0.16 -12.97 7.32
CA ARG A 313 0.16 -12.59 5.93
C ARG A 313 1.63 -12.30 5.70
N THR A 314 2.42 -12.15 6.77
CA THR A 314 3.81 -11.70 6.68
C THR A 314 4.79 -12.85 6.93
N HIS A 315 5.99 -12.73 6.42
CA HIS A 315 7.06 -13.69 6.70
C HIS A 315 7.49 -13.70 8.18
N TRP A 316 7.21 -12.62 8.92
CA TRP A 316 7.46 -12.57 10.37
C TRP A 316 6.51 -13.48 11.14
N GLY A 317 5.30 -13.67 10.64
CA GLY A 317 4.27 -14.48 11.27
C GLY A 317 3.76 -13.90 12.60
N MET A 318 2.95 -14.68 13.28
CA MET A 318 2.29 -14.31 14.53
C MET A 318 3.03 -14.86 15.75
N SER A 319 3.55 -14.00 16.63
CA SER A 319 4.15 -14.42 17.89
C SER A 319 3.07 -14.96 18.85
N LEU A 320 3.21 -16.20 19.24
CA LEU A 320 2.28 -16.91 20.14
C LEU A 320 2.36 -16.38 21.57
N SER A 321 3.53 -16.02 22.05
CA SER A 321 3.72 -15.41 23.36
C SER A 321 3.11 -14.01 23.42
N HIS A 322 3.23 -13.21 22.36
CA HIS A 322 2.57 -11.91 22.26
C HIS A 322 1.05 -12.06 22.21
N LEU A 323 0.54 -12.97 21.38
CA LEU A 323 -0.90 -13.31 21.34
C LEU A 323 -1.43 -13.60 22.74
N ARG A 324 -0.78 -14.50 23.47
CA ARG A 324 -1.18 -14.89 24.81
C ARG A 324 -1.13 -13.74 25.82
N SER A 325 -0.10 -12.89 25.73
CA SER A 325 0.10 -11.78 26.68
C SER A 325 -0.94 -10.67 26.50
N ILE A 326 -1.34 -10.35 25.26
CA ILE A 326 -2.23 -9.24 24.94
C ILE A 326 -3.71 -9.67 24.95
N TYR A 327 -4.00 -10.85 24.39
CA TYR A 327 -5.39 -11.30 24.20
C TYR A 327 -5.84 -12.37 25.23
N GLY A 328 -4.91 -12.83 26.05
CA GLY A 328 -5.17 -13.76 27.14
C GLY A 328 -5.21 -15.24 26.72
N GLU A 329 -5.30 -16.09 27.74
CA GLU A 329 -5.22 -17.55 27.57
C GLU A 329 -6.35 -18.10 26.68
N ASN A 330 -7.57 -17.57 26.79
CA ASN A 330 -8.73 -18.11 26.07
C ASN A 330 -8.58 -17.96 24.55
N LEU A 331 -8.21 -16.77 24.07
CA LEU A 331 -8.01 -16.51 22.64
C LEU A 331 -6.75 -17.21 22.12
N TYR A 332 -5.69 -17.32 22.94
CA TYR A 332 -4.51 -18.13 22.62
C TYR A 332 -4.88 -19.61 22.39
N GLN A 333 -5.63 -20.24 23.30
CA GLN A 333 -6.06 -21.63 23.15
C GLN A 333 -7.06 -21.81 21.98
N TYR A 334 -7.90 -20.82 21.75
CA TYR A 334 -8.78 -20.79 20.58
C TYR A 334 -7.96 -20.82 19.29
N CYS A 335 -7.00 -19.92 19.15
CA CYS A 335 -6.12 -19.84 17.98
C CYS A 335 -5.40 -21.17 17.71
N LEU A 336 -4.78 -21.78 18.73
CA LEU A 336 -4.09 -23.07 18.58
C LEU A 336 -5.03 -24.19 18.16
N ARG A 337 -6.25 -24.21 18.68
CA ARG A 337 -7.26 -25.20 18.29
C ARG A 337 -7.67 -25.04 16.82
N MET A 338 -7.89 -23.81 16.37
CA MET A 338 -8.24 -23.53 14.97
C MET A 338 -7.06 -23.74 14.01
N ALA A 339 -5.85 -23.46 14.45
CA ALA A 339 -4.63 -23.70 13.65
C ALA A 339 -4.30 -25.20 13.48
N LYS A 340 -4.77 -26.07 14.38
CA LYS A 340 -4.37 -27.48 14.40
C LYS A 340 -4.60 -28.22 13.07
N PRO A 341 -5.77 -28.15 12.42
CA PRO A 341 -5.97 -28.81 11.12
C PRO A 341 -4.99 -28.34 10.05
N HIS A 342 -4.67 -27.04 10.02
CA HIS A 342 -3.75 -26.45 9.06
C HIS A 342 -2.29 -26.83 9.34
N LEU A 343 -1.91 -27.00 10.60
CA LEU A 343 -0.61 -27.55 11.01
C LEU A 343 -0.47 -29.02 10.58
N GLU A 344 -1.51 -29.83 10.76
CA GLU A 344 -1.54 -31.23 10.34
C GLU A 344 -1.48 -31.40 8.79
N GLN A 345 -2.04 -30.44 8.05
CA GLN A 345 -1.95 -30.36 6.59
C GLN A 345 -0.64 -29.79 6.07
N GLY A 346 0.20 -29.23 6.94
CA GLY A 346 1.47 -28.62 6.56
C GLY A 346 1.36 -27.27 5.83
N VAL A 347 0.19 -26.60 5.90
CA VAL A 347 -0.02 -25.26 5.32
C VAL A 347 0.23 -24.13 6.32
N LEU A 348 0.26 -24.45 7.63
CA LEU A 348 0.82 -23.63 8.70
C LEU A 348 1.99 -24.35 9.35
N GLU A 349 2.92 -23.61 9.92
CA GLU A 349 4.00 -24.14 10.76
C GLU A 349 4.18 -23.30 12.02
N ILE A 350 4.64 -23.94 13.10
CA ILE A 350 5.13 -23.24 14.28
C ILE A 350 6.64 -23.44 14.33
N LYS A 351 7.38 -22.33 14.27
CA LYS A 351 8.84 -22.32 14.49
C LYS A 351 9.14 -21.44 15.69
N GLU A 352 9.79 -22.03 16.68
CA GLU A 352 10.04 -21.37 17.97
C GLU A 352 8.73 -20.88 18.60
N ASP A 353 8.51 -19.56 18.65
CA ASP A 353 7.31 -18.92 19.20
C ASP A 353 6.38 -18.36 18.10
N THR A 354 6.61 -18.69 16.82
CA THR A 354 5.95 -18.03 15.70
C THR A 354 5.09 -18.99 14.89
N LEU A 355 3.82 -18.69 14.77
CA LEU A 355 2.88 -19.32 13.84
C LEU A 355 2.89 -18.56 12.52
N LYS A 356 3.13 -19.26 11.41
CA LYS A 356 3.18 -18.65 10.07
C LYS A 356 2.76 -19.58 8.95
N LEU A 357 2.43 -19.01 7.80
CA LEU A 357 2.17 -19.76 6.58
C LEU A 357 3.42 -20.47 6.07
N THR A 358 3.24 -21.69 5.56
CA THR A 358 4.25 -22.35 4.73
C THR A 358 4.19 -21.80 3.30
N LYS A 359 5.11 -22.24 2.43
CA LYS A 359 5.06 -21.87 1.00
C LYS A 359 3.75 -22.32 0.33
N GLU A 360 3.25 -23.48 0.71
CA GLU A 360 1.98 -24.03 0.23
C GLU A 360 0.79 -23.27 0.81
N GLY A 361 0.88 -22.87 2.07
CA GLY A 361 -0.17 -22.13 2.76
C GLY A 361 -0.43 -20.74 2.23
N ILE A 362 0.55 -20.09 1.60
CA ILE A 362 0.39 -18.75 1.02
C ILE A 362 -0.71 -18.74 -0.05
N PHE A 363 -0.85 -19.81 -0.85
CA PHE A 363 -1.84 -19.88 -1.93
C PHE A 363 -3.29 -20.00 -1.44
N ILE A 364 -3.50 -20.40 -0.19
CA ILE A 364 -4.82 -20.55 0.43
C ILE A 364 -4.91 -19.71 1.72
N SER A 365 -4.11 -18.65 1.80
CA SER A 365 -3.96 -17.84 3.01
C SER A 365 -5.26 -17.26 3.52
N ASP A 366 -6.15 -16.79 2.65
CA ASP A 366 -7.41 -16.17 3.05
C ASP A 366 -8.35 -17.17 3.74
N GLY A 367 -8.41 -18.42 3.25
CA GLY A 367 -9.15 -19.49 3.90
C GLY A 367 -8.58 -19.84 5.28
N ILE A 368 -7.24 -19.97 5.38
CA ILE A 368 -6.56 -20.24 6.65
C ILE A 368 -6.82 -19.11 7.65
N ILE A 369 -6.66 -17.85 7.21
CA ILE A 369 -6.89 -16.66 8.05
C ILE A 369 -8.35 -16.66 8.52
N SER A 370 -9.31 -16.85 7.63
CA SER A 370 -10.74 -16.89 7.95
C SER A 370 -11.06 -17.92 9.05
N ASP A 371 -10.47 -19.11 8.97
CA ASP A 371 -10.67 -20.16 9.98
C ASP A 371 -10.09 -19.80 11.36
N LEU A 372 -9.07 -18.94 11.41
CA LEU A 372 -8.44 -18.49 12.66
C LEU A 372 -9.20 -17.36 13.35
N LEU A 373 -10.12 -16.68 12.65
CA LEU A 373 -10.87 -15.56 13.22
C LEU A 373 -11.85 -16.04 14.31
N PHE A 374 -11.98 -15.20 15.33
CA PHE A 374 -12.97 -15.41 16.37
C PHE A 374 -14.34 -14.87 15.90
N VAL A 375 -15.35 -15.75 15.88
CA VAL A 375 -16.73 -15.46 15.47
C VAL A 375 -17.68 -15.68 16.62
#